data_8707804a4d95c4c4126739c8f9c61c5a
#
_entry.id   8707804a4d95c4c4126739c8f9c61c5a
#
_cell.length_a   1.000
_cell.length_b   1.000
_cell.length_c   1.000
_cell.angle_alpha   90.00
_cell.angle_beta   90.00
_cell.angle_gamma   90.00
#
_symmetry.space_group_name_H-M   'P 1'
#
loop_
_entity.id
_entity.type
_entity.pdbx_description
1 polymer ?
#
loop_
_entity_poly.entity_id
_entity_poly.type
_entity_poly.pdbx_seq_one_letter_code
_entity_poly.pdbx_strand_id
1 'polypeptide(L)'
;MSKKKTLAAVLALVLAGCSTMGQLTVKDYQAKSGARVMAGQAEPKAEYRCHKLAQEKRDWGITGNMDRVGAIQKVTAVAVETAASKGSNYAHIMTPAQVNIGMLNVNAFSDARVAYYRCANLP
;
A
#
# COMPACT_ATOMS: atom_id res chain seq x y z
N MET A 1 7.92 -39.94 0.15
CA MET A 1 8.92 -38.97 -0.09
C MET A 1 8.35 -37.67 -0.47
N SER A 2 7.65 -37.58 -1.56
CA SER A 2 7.04 -36.32 -1.99
C SER A 2 6.06 -35.77 -0.97
N LYS A 3 5.49 -36.59 -0.17
CA LYS A 3 4.55 -36.15 0.83
C LYS A 3 5.16 -35.23 1.86
N LYS A 4 6.38 -35.51 2.25
CA LYS A 4 7.04 -34.68 3.24
C LYS A 4 7.34 -33.31 2.70
N LYS A 5 7.70 -33.22 1.45
CA LYS A 5 7.97 -31.94 0.84
C LYS A 5 6.71 -31.10 0.75
N THR A 6 5.62 -31.76 0.43
CA THR A 6 4.36 -31.06 0.32
C THR A 6 3.94 -30.45 1.65
N LEU A 7 4.11 -31.19 2.71
CA LEU A 7 3.75 -30.70 4.02
C LEU A 7 4.60 -29.50 4.42
N ALA A 8 5.87 -29.56 4.13
CA ALA A 8 6.75 -28.45 4.46
C ALA A 8 6.33 -27.20 3.70
N ALA A 9 5.97 -27.35 2.46
CA ALA A 9 5.56 -26.21 1.66
C ALA A 9 4.29 -25.57 2.22
N VAL A 10 3.35 -26.39 2.65
CA VAL A 10 2.12 -25.88 3.21
C VAL A 10 2.38 -25.09 4.48
N LEU A 11 3.24 -25.61 5.32
CA LEU A 11 3.58 -24.90 6.55
C LEU A 11 4.21 -23.55 6.27
N ALA A 12 5.09 -23.51 5.31
CA ALA A 12 5.74 -22.26 4.96
C ALA A 12 4.73 -21.23 4.51
N LEU A 13 3.77 -21.64 3.72
CA LEU A 13 2.73 -20.74 3.26
C LEU A 13 1.90 -20.18 4.41
N VAL A 14 1.55 -21.02 5.35
CA VAL A 14 0.78 -20.58 6.49
C VAL A 14 1.54 -19.56 7.31
N LEU A 15 2.80 -19.79 7.53
CA LEU A 15 3.61 -18.86 8.29
C LEU A 15 3.73 -17.54 7.59
N ALA A 16 3.92 -17.56 6.29
CA ALA A 16 4.01 -16.33 5.53
C ALA A 16 2.70 -15.55 5.64
N GLY A 17 1.59 -16.23 5.56
CA GLY A 17 0.31 -15.58 5.70
C GLY A 17 0.14 -14.92 7.05
N CYS A 18 0.57 -15.59 8.08
CA CYS A 18 0.45 -15.03 9.41
C CYS A 18 1.34 -13.81 9.60
N SER A 19 2.53 -13.87 9.08
CA SER A 19 3.46 -12.78 9.30
C SER A 19 3.09 -11.52 8.57
N THR A 20 2.30 -11.63 7.53
CA THR A 20 1.93 -10.44 6.78
C THR A 20 0.67 -9.81 7.29
N MET A 21 0.18 -10.29 8.43
CA MET A 21 -1.03 -9.83 8.87
C MET A 21 -1.18 -8.37 8.91
N GLY A 22 -1.89 -7.96 8.01
CA GLY A 22 -2.66 -6.80 8.08
C GLY A 22 -2.01 -5.49 8.12
N GLN A 23 -0.79 -5.39 8.44
CA GLN A 23 -0.32 -4.15 8.70
C GLN A 23 0.22 -3.46 7.55
N LEU A 24 1.16 -3.91 6.94
CA LEU A 24 1.85 -3.24 5.87
C LEU A 24 1.45 -3.86 4.56
N THR A 25 0.16 -4.01 4.39
CA THR A 25 -0.36 -4.71 3.23
C THR A 25 -0.14 -3.91 1.96
N VAL A 26 0.49 -4.52 1.01
CA VAL A 26 0.64 -3.97 -0.32
C VAL A 26 -0.10 -4.89 -1.27
N LYS A 27 -0.94 -4.30 -2.10
CA LYS A 27 -1.76 -5.07 -3.04
C LYS A 27 -1.53 -4.59 -4.46
N ASP A 28 -1.86 -5.45 -5.39
CA ASP A 28 -1.86 -5.10 -6.80
C ASP A 28 -3.18 -4.45 -7.17
N TYR A 29 -3.10 -3.36 -7.87
CA TYR A 29 -4.28 -2.68 -8.38
C TYR A 29 -4.11 -2.45 -9.87
N GLN A 30 -5.21 -2.23 -10.53
CA GLN A 30 -5.19 -1.88 -11.93
C GLN A 30 -5.87 -0.52 -12.06
N ALA A 31 -5.16 0.43 -12.62
CA ALA A 31 -5.72 1.73 -12.88
C ALA A 31 -6.72 1.65 -14.02
N LYS A 32 -7.53 2.68 -14.18
CA LYS A 32 -8.53 2.70 -15.25
C LYS A 32 -7.90 2.55 -16.62
N SER A 33 -6.68 3.02 -16.76
CA SER A 33 -5.95 2.87 -18.03
C SER A 33 -5.49 1.45 -18.29
N GLY A 34 -5.61 0.58 -17.34
CA GLY A 34 -5.10 -0.78 -17.44
C GLY A 34 -3.72 -0.96 -16.82
N ALA A 35 -3.08 0.11 -16.40
CA ALA A 35 -1.75 0.02 -15.84
C ALA A 35 -1.77 -0.65 -14.48
N ARG A 36 -0.78 -1.50 -14.25
CA ARG A 36 -0.62 -2.17 -12.97
C ARG A 36 0.10 -1.26 -12.00
N VAL A 37 -0.43 -1.13 -10.80
CA VAL A 37 0.21 -0.35 -9.74
C VAL A 37 0.10 -1.13 -8.44
N MET A 38 1.23 -1.38 -7.80
CA MET A 38 1.21 -1.90 -6.45
C MET A 38 1.10 -0.72 -5.50
N ALA A 39 0.27 -0.83 -4.50
CA ALA A 39 0.07 0.26 -3.55
C ALA A 39 -0.17 -0.28 -2.16
N GLY A 40 0.34 0.43 -1.17
CA GLY A 40 0.14 0.06 0.22
C GLY A 40 0.99 0.89 1.14
N GLN A 41 1.03 0.46 2.38
CA GLN A 41 1.70 1.23 3.42
C GLN A 41 3.13 0.79 3.70
N ALA A 42 3.68 -0.07 2.85
CA ALA A 42 5.06 -0.50 2.99
C ALA A 42 5.93 0.14 1.92
N GLU A 43 7.14 0.47 2.28
CA GLU A 43 8.11 0.93 1.32
C GLU A 43 8.41 -0.18 0.32
N PRO A 44 8.78 0.17 -0.90
CA PRO A 44 9.16 -0.87 -1.86
C PRO A 44 10.43 -1.58 -1.40
N LYS A 45 10.47 -2.87 -1.59
CA LYS A 45 11.64 -3.64 -1.22
C LYS A 45 12.80 -3.33 -2.15
N ALA A 46 14.01 -3.42 -1.63
CA ALA A 46 15.19 -3.12 -2.42
C ALA A 46 15.29 -3.98 -3.68
N GLU A 47 14.83 -5.22 -3.57
CA GLU A 47 14.89 -6.14 -4.71
C GLU A 47 13.97 -5.75 -5.86
N TYR A 48 13.01 -4.86 -5.61
CA TYR A 48 12.13 -4.38 -6.67
C TYR A 48 12.82 -3.36 -7.57
N ARG A 49 13.94 -2.84 -7.14
CA ARG A 49 14.73 -1.87 -7.89
C ARG A 49 13.90 -0.67 -8.29
N CYS A 50 13.48 0.07 -7.27
CA CYS A 50 12.61 1.21 -7.47
C CYS A 50 13.37 2.50 -7.31
N HIS A 51 12.94 3.51 -8.05
CA HIS A 51 13.40 4.86 -7.79
C HIS A 51 12.21 5.77 -7.67
N LYS A 52 12.33 6.75 -6.81
CA LYS A 52 11.23 7.65 -6.53
C LYS A 52 11.07 8.66 -7.66
N LEU A 53 9.86 8.80 -8.14
CA LEU A 53 9.55 9.79 -9.16
C LEU A 53 9.00 11.07 -8.55
N ALA A 54 8.19 10.93 -7.51
CA ALA A 54 7.52 12.08 -6.91
C ALA A 54 6.99 11.71 -5.55
N GLN A 55 6.65 12.72 -4.78
CA GLN A 55 5.99 12.54 -3.51
C GLN A 55 5.05 13.72 -3.33
N GLU A 56 3.85 13.45 -2.84
CA GLU A 56 2.89 14.53 -2.70
C GLU A 56 2.06 14.37 -1.45
N LYS A 57 1.52 15.50 -1.02
CA LYS A 57 0.50 15.58 -0.01
C LYS A 57 -0.58 16.45 -0.60
N ARG A 58 -1.81 15.96 -0.55
CA ARG A 58 -2.91 16.71 -1.14
C ARG A 58 -4.18 16.45 -0.35
N ASP A 59 -5.24 17.13 -0.73
CA ASP A 59 -6.56 16.82 -0.20
C ASP A 59 -7.02 15.54 -0.86
N TRP A 60 -7.07 14.48 -0.06
CA TRP A 60 -7.44 13.16 -0.57
C TRP A 60 -8.95 12.93 -0.54
N GLY A 61 -9.71 13.93 -0.14
CA GLY A 61 -11.15 13.78 -0.03
C GLY A 61 -11.60 13.03 1.19
N ILE A 62 -10.79 13.06 2.25
CA ILE A 62 -11.14 12.40 3.48
C ILE A 62 -12.06 13.30 4.29
N THR A 63 -13.18 12.76 4.73
CA THR A 63 -14.12 13.50 5.55
C THR A 63 -14.02 13.04 7.01
N GLY A 64 -14.46 13.88 7.91
CA GLY A 64 -14.33 13.62 9.33
C GLY A 64 -15.13 12.43 9.82
N ASN A 65 -16.16 12.03 9.09
CA ASN A 65 -16.97 10.90 9.47
C ASN A 65 -16.57 9.60 8.76
N MET A 66 -15.51 9.64 8.01
CA MET A 66 -15.03 8.47 7.30
C MET A 66 -14.24 7.60 8.26
N ASP A 67 -14.50 6.30 8.25
CA ASP A 67 -13.73 5.43 9.12
C ASP A 67 -12.35 5.17 8.54
N ARG A 68 -11.52 4.50 9.32
CA ARG A 68 -10.14 4.28 8.95
C ARG A 68 -9.99 3.48 7.65
N VAL A 69 -10.81 2.45 7.52
CA VAL A 69 -10.74 1.60 6.33
C VAL A 69 -11.17 2.39 5.09
N GLY A 70 -12.23 3.14 5.22
CA GLY A 70 -12.71 3.96 4.11
C GLY A 70 -11.70 5.02 3.72
N ALA A 71 -11.04 5.61 4.70
CA ALA A 71 -10.03 6.62 4.42
C ALA A 71 -8.86 6.03 3.65
N ILE A 72 -8.37 4.88 4.09
CA ILE A 72 -7.27 4.22 3.41
C ILE A 72 -7.66 3.85 1.98
N GLN A 73 -8.87 3.35 1.81
CA GLN A 73 -9.35 2.99 0.48
C GLN A 73 -9.42 4.20 -0.43
N LYS A 74 -9.85 5.32 0.11
CA LYS A 74 -9.98 6.54 -0.67
C LYS A 74 -8.61 7.03 -1.13
N VAL A 75 -7.66 7.12 -0.22
CA VAL A 75 -6.31 7.53 -0.57
C VAL A 75 -5.70 6.57 -1.58
N THR A 76 -5.90 5.28 -1.36
CA THR A 76 -5.34 4.27 -2.25
C THR A 76 -5.90 4.41 -3.67
N ALA A 77 -7.20 4.60 -3.79
CA ALA A 77 -7.81 4.73 -5.10
C ALA A 77 -7.25 5.92 -5.86
N VAL A 78 -7.11 7.06 -5.20
CA VAL A 78 -6.55 8.24 -5.83
C VAL A 78 -5.08 8.02 -6.16
N ALA A 79 -4.35 7.39 -5.26
CA ALA A 79 -2.92 7.16 -5.46
C ALA A 79 -2.65 6.24 -6.65
N VAL A 80 -3.46 5.21 -6.82
CA VAL A 80 -3.30 4.29 -7.94
C VAL A 80 -3.47 5.01 -9.27
N GLU A 81 -4.51 5.83 -9.40
CA GLU A 81 -4.73 6.56 -10.64
C GLU A 81 -3.65 7.60 -10.88
N THR A 82 -3.22 8.26 -9.83
CA THR A 82 -2.16 9.25 -9.95
C THR A 82 -0.84 8.58 -10.35
N ALA A 83 -0.53 7.45 -9.73
CA ALA A 83 0.68 6.71 -10.07
C ALA A 83 0.68 6.33 -11.55
N ALA A 84 -0.42 5.82 -12.03
CA ALA A 84 -0.52 5.44 -13.43
C ALA A 84 -0.27 6.63 -14.34
N SER A 85 -0.81 7.79 -13.99
CA SER A 85 -0.64 8.97 -14.80
C SER A 85 0.80 9.49 -14.81
N LYS A 86 1.56 9.16 -13.80
CA LYS A 86 2.96 9.59 -13.70
C LYS A 86 3.95 8.54 -14.22
N GLY A 87 3.46 7.42 -14.69
CA GLY A 87 4.34 6.33 -15.09
C GLY A 87 4.91 5.55 -13.92
N SER A 88 4.32 5.69 -12.75
CA SER A 88 4.72 4.98 -11.55
C SER A 88 3.99 3.63 -11.50
N ASN A 89 4.65 2.62 -10.96
CA ASN A 89 4.02 1.32 -10.75
C ASN A 89 4.03 0.89 -9.29
N TYR A 90 4.42 1.78 -8.38
CA TYR A 90 4.38 1.50 -6.95
C TYR A 90 4.06 2.79 -6.21
N ALA A 91 3.04 2.76 -5.39
CA ALA A 91 2.65 3.91 -4.57
C ALA A 91 2.76 3.54 -3.10
N HIS A 92 3.63 4.24 -2.40
CA HIS A 92 3.82 4.04 -0.97
C HIS A 92 3.00 5.09 -0.22
N ILE A 93 1.98 4.63 0.47
CA ILE A 93 1.07 5.50 1.21
C ILE A 93 1.58 5.64 2.63
N MET A 94 2.02 6.82 2.98
CA MET A 94 2.56 7.12 4.30
C MET A 94 1.50 7.85 5.09
N THR A 95 1.02 7.22 6.14
CA THR A 95 0.08 7.86 7.03
C THR A 95 0.84 8.42 8.21
N PRO A 96 0.39 9.53 8.76
CA PRO A 96 1.05 10.06 9.95
C PRO A 96 0.92 9.09 11.10
N ALA A 97 1.82 9.20 12.02
CA ALA A 97 1.80 8.38 13.20
C ALA A 97 0.43 8.52 13.84
N GLN A 98 -0.10 7.40 14.24
CA GLN A 98 -1.43 7.38 14.75
C GLN A 98 -1.52 8.18 16.02
N VAL A 99 -2.20 9.23 15.96
CA VAL A 99 -2.38 10.02 17.14
C VAL A 99 -3.68 9.62 17.78
N ASN A 100 -3.58 8.78 18.72
CA ASN A 100 -4.75 8.40 19.46
C ASN A 100 -4.88 9.32 20.62
N ILE A 101 -5.57 10.35 20.43
CA ILE A 101 -5.87 11.25 21.52
C ILE A 101 -7.27 10.95 21.92
N GLY A 102 -7.42 10.11 22.86
CA GLY A 102 -8.71 9.72 23.29
C GLY A 102 -9.42 9.05 22.13
N MET A 103 -10.58 9.51 21.78
CA MET A 103 -11.30 8.94 20.71
C MET A 103 -11.17 9.72 19.43
N LEU A 104 -10.32 10.71 19.42
CA LEU A 104 -10.21 11.52 18.25
C LEU A 104 -9.00 11.15 17.46
N ASN A 105 -9.14 10.21 16.60
CA ASN A 105 -8.07 9.97 15.68
C ASN A 105 -8.49 10.39 14.31
N VAL A 106 -9.25 11.38 14.26
CA VAL A 106 -10.06 11.62 13.16
C VAL A 106 -9.36 12.06 11.94
N ASN A 107 -8.45 12.84 11.93
CA ASN A 107 -7.93 13.42 10.71
C ASN A 107 -6.55 12.94 10.33
N ALA A 108 -6.16 11.79 10.85
CA ALA A 108 -4.83 11.30 10.58
C ALA A 108 -4.59 11.10 9.10
N PHE A 109 -5.60 10.68 8.38
CA PHE A 109 -5.42 10.38 6.97
C PHE A 109 -5.53 11.59 6.05
N SER A 110 -6.00 12.71 6.55
CA SER A 110 -5.99 13.92 5.75
C SER A 110 -4.58 14.41 5.51
N ASP A 111 -3.64 13.98 6.34
CA ASP A 111 -2.23 14.34 6.17
C ASP A 111 -1.43 13.25 5.52
N ALA A 112 -2.07 12.30 4.91
CA ALA A 112 -1.36 11.22 4.24
C ALA A 112 -0.51 11.76 3.10
N ARG A 113 0.64 11.15 2.92
CA ARG A 113 1.53 11.45 1.81
C ARG A 113 1.69 10.21 0.98
N VAL A 114 1.91 10.39 -0.29
CA VAL A 114 2.13 9.26 -1.18
C VAL A 114 3.41 9.49 -1.96
N ALA A 115 4.28 8.51 -1.94
CA ALA A 115 5.49 8.53 -2.74
C ALA A 115 5.29 7.58 -3.91
N TYR A 116 5.61 8.05 -5.09
CA TYR A 116 5.43 7.31 -6.33
C TYR A 116 6.76 6.83 -6.84
N TYR A 117 6.85 5.54 -7.13
CA TYR A 117 8.08 4.92 -7.56
C TYR A 117 7.91 4.23 -8.90
N ARG A 118 8.98 4.16 -9.64
CA ARG A 118 9.06 3.29 -10.79
C ARG A 118 9.99 2.14 -10.46
N CYS A 119 9.47 0.94 -10.51
CA CYS A 119 10.20 -0.27 -10.11
C CYS A 119 10.43 -1.14 -11.33
N ALA A 120 11.66 -1.58 -11.49
CA ALA A 120 12.02 -2.43 -12.62
C ALA A 120 11.72 -3.89 -12.39
N ASN A 121 11.57 -4.29 -11.14
CA ASN A 121 11.51 -5.72 -10.82
C ASN A 121 10.40 -6.01 -9.78
N LEU A 122 9.18 -5.66 -10.12
CA LEU A 122 8.05 -6.01 -9.25
C LEU A 122 7.75 -7.50 -9.33
N PRO A 123 7.25 -8.09 -8.23
CA PRO A 123 6.91 -9.51 -8.24
C PRO A 123 5.74 -9.84 -9.14
#